data_1123500c2b75d3f2aa31262dc17a7e2f
#
_entry.id   1123500c2b75d3f2aa31262dc17a7e2f
#
_cell.length_a   1.000
_cell.length_b   1.000
_cell.length_c   1.000
_cell.angle_alpha   90.00
_cell.angle_beta   90.00
_cell.angle_gamma   90.00
#
_symmetry.space_group_name_H-M   'P 1'
#
loop_
_entity.id
_entity.type
_entity.pdbx_description
1 polymer ?
#
loop_
_entity_poly.entity_id
_entity_poly.type
_entity_poly.pdbx_seq_one_letter_code
_entity_poly.pdbx_strand_id
1 'polypeptide(L)'
;MEGIRQYWKRTDKFYLLLCIFSSTMAVVALASWATKQGNGFAVDELTGAITGIGDYRRAVVQGGAAVLGLCVALLLSCIDYRSLVKVWPVHVAVTWGLVLPPLFIRNVRIGPLTIGYNAGDTDNYSWYKLAGFTFQPTELAKISFILTFAMHLNNVRSRINEPKELAKLLLHLLAPIAIIHVQGDDGTAIIYGIIGCCMMFAAGLSWKYIIGAIAAAGAAVAAAFAFFSDKIGKGYQWYRILAVIDPENTTGWAPNEATWKNIIYQQQRGEIAIGSGGIFGNGLFSGRYYSVPNAHNDFFLSWIGNVAGFVGCCVVLGVLLALVIKTFATGARSEDLLGSYICAGIGGALMAQIAVNVGMNLRVLPVIGVTLPFYSAGGSSVLMLYICVGLVLSVYMHNTKSLFG
;
A
#
# COMPACT_ATOMS: atom_id res chain seq x y z
N MET A 1 33.37 8.38 14.08
CA MET A 1 33.36 8.66 12.63
C MET A 1 33.62 7.42 11.77
N GLU A 2 34.47 6.48 12.19
CA GLU A 2 34.72 5.22 11.44
C GLU A 2 33.46 4.35 11.25
N GLY A 3 32.63 4.16 12.27
CA GLY A 3 31.41 3.38 12.17
C GLY A 3 30.42 3.90 11.14
N ILE A 4 30.23 5.24 11.06
CA ILE A 4 29.36 5.89 10.07
C ILE A 4 29.94 5.67 8.66
N ARG A 5 31.26 5.82 8.50
CA ARG A 5 31.94 5.62 7.20
C ARG A 5 31.82 4.15 6.74
N GLN A 6 31.89 3.21 7.66
CA GLN A 6 31.73 1.78 7.39
C GLN A 6 30.29 1.43 7.02
N TYR A 7 29.29 2.01 7.72
CA TYR A 7 27.88 1.88 7.39
C TYR A 7 27.61 2.34 5.94
N TRP A 8 28.06 3.55 5.58
CA TRP A 8 27.83 4.10 4.24
C TRP A 8 28.55 3.34 3.12
N LYS A 9 29.59 2.56 3.40
CA LYS A 9 30.22 1.66 2.43
C LYS A 9 29.40 0.39 2.17
N ARG A 10 28.61 -0.05 3.16
CA ARG A 10 27.83 -1.31 3.10
C ARG A 10 26.38 -1.10 2.67
N THR A 11 25.85 0.11 2.76
CA THR A 11 24.44 0.43 2.46
C THR A 11 24.20 0.67 0.97
N ASP A 12 23.03 0.26 0.46
CA ASP A 12 22.58 0.61 -0.89
C ASP A 12 22.12 2.09 -0.95
N LYS A 13 23.06 2.96 -1.31
CA LYS A 13 22.84 4.39 -1.40
C LYS A 13 21.81 4.77 -2.46
N PHE A 14 21.79 4.02 -3.57
CA PHE A 14 20.86 4.30 -4.66
C PHE A 14 19.42 4.00 -4.22
N TYR A 15 19.21 2.89 -3.52
CA TYR A 15 17.89 2.55 -2.95
C TYR A 15 17.41 3.62 -1.97
N LEU A 16 18.27 4.06 -1.06
CA LEU A 16 17.95 5.15 -0.12
C LEU A 16 17.64 6.46 -0.84
N LEU A 17 18.43 6.82 -1.86
CA LEU A 17 18.19 8.03 -2.65
C LEU A 17 16.82 8.01 -3.32
N LEU A 18 16.39 6.88 -3.89
CA LEU A 18 15.07 6.72 -4.48
C LEU A 18 13.96 6.91 -3.42
N CYS A 19 14.11 6.35 -2.21
CA CYS A 19 13.15 6.52 -1.11
C CYS A 19 13.04 7.99 -0.66
N ILE A 20 14.18 8.66 -0.46
CA ILE A 20 14.23 10.08 -0.06
C ILE A 20 13.63 10.96 -1.15
N PHE A 21 13.99 10.73 -2.41
CA PHE A 21 13.43 11.44 -3.55
C PHE A 21 11.91 11.30 -3.62
N SER A 22 11.39 10.06 -3.52
CA SER A 22 9.94 9.80 -3.53
C SER A 22 9.23 10.54 -2.40
N SER A 23 9.75 10.47 -1.17
CA SER A 23 9.15 11.14 -0.02
C SER A 23 9.21 12.67 -0.16
N THR A 24 10.30 13.22 -0.69
CA THR A 24 10.43 14.67 -0.91
C THR A 24 9.42 15.15 -1.96
N MET A 25 9.34 14.45 -3.09
CA MET A 25 8.36 14.76 -4.14
C MET A 25 6.92 14.65 -3.64
N ALA A 26 6.63 13.65 -2.78
CA ALA A 26 5.31 13.50 -2.16
C ALA A 26 4.95 14.70 -1.28
N VAL A 27 5.88 15.17 -0.44
CA VAL A 27 5.66 16.33 0.44
C VAL A 27 5.41 17.59 -0.39
N VAL A 28 6.20 17.83 -1.45
CA VAL A 28 6.02 18.98 -2.35
C VAL A 28 4.67 18.93 -3.06
N ALA A 29 4.28 17.75 -3.58
CA ALA A 29 3.00 17.58 -4.27
C ALA A 29 1.80 17.71 -3.32
N LEU A 30 1.91 17.23 -2.06
CA LEU A 30 0.89 17.44 -1.02
C LEU A 30 0.80 18.91 -0.58
N ALA A 31 1.91 19.62 -0.52
CA ALA A 31 1.89 21.06 -0.26
C ALA A 31 1.19 21.81 -1.40
N SER A 32 1.46 21.45 -2.65
CA SER A 32 0.76 21.98 -3.82
C SER A 32 -0.75 21.66 -3.76
N TRP A 33 -1.11 20.45 -3.32
CA TRP A 33 -2.52 20.06 -3.16
C TRP A 33 -3.22 20.92 -2.07
N ALA A 34 -2.51 21.23 -0.97
CA ALA A 34 -3.04 22.07 0.10
C ALA A 34 -3.40 23.48 -0.38
N THR A 35 -2.60 24.08 -1.26
CA THR A 35 -2.87 25.42 -1.81
C THR A 35 -4.11 25.48 -2.69
N LYS A 36 -4.53 24.34 -3.29
CA LYS A 36 -5.76 24.23 -4.08
C LYS A 36 -7.02 24.50 -3.27
N GLN A 37 -7.03 24.12 -1.99
CA GLN A 37 -8.20 24.25 -1.10
C GLN A 37 -8.43 25.69 -0.61
N GLY A 38 -7.71 26.65 -1.15
CA GLY A 38 -7.73 28.06 -0.72
C GLY A 38 -6.44 28.42 0.02
N ASN A 39 -6.55 29.09 1.14
CA ASN A 39 -5.39 29.31 2.01
C ASN A 39 -5.05 27.99 2.70
N GLY A 40 -3.98 27.31 2.30
CA GLY A 40 -3.53 26.05 2.92
C GLY A 40 -3.32 26.15 4.44
N PHE A 41 -3.29 27.37 4.96
CA PHE A 41 -3.34 27.68 6.39
C PHE A 41 -4.78 27.89 6.87
N ALA A 42 -5.05 27.53 8.13
CA ALA A 42 -6.27 27.94 8.81
C ALA A 42 -6.14 29.42 9.17
N VAL A 43 -7.10 30.23 8.74
CA VAL A 43 -7.13 31.68 8.95
C VAL A 43 -8.40 32.04 9.70
N ASP A 44 -8.30 32.90 10.69
CA ASP A 44 -9.45 33.50 11.37
C ASP A 44 -10.14 34.47 10.40
N GLU A 45 -11.43 34.25 10.15
CA GLU A 45 -12.21 35.04 9.17
C GLU A 45 -12.37 36.52 9.55
N LEU A 46 -12.29 36.86 10.84
CA LEU A 46 -12.46 38.21 11.33
C LEU A 46 -11.18 39.02 11.36
N THR A 47 -10.08 38.37 11.74
CA THR A 47 -8.80 39.03 11.96
C THR A 47 -7.80 38.85 10.82
N GLY A 48 -8.04 37.88 9.93
CA GLY A 48 -7.09 37.47 8.90
C GLY A 48 -5.83 36.77 9.46
N ALA A 49 -5.78 36.49 10.76
CA ALA A 49 -4.62 35.89 11.40
C ALA A 49 -4.54 34.38 11.11
N ILE A 50 -3.32 33.88 10.90
CA ILE A 50 -3.07 32.44 10.74
C ILE A 50 -3.24 31.78 12.10
N THR A 51 -4.28 30.93 12.23
CA THR A 51 -4.62 30.19 13.45
C THR A 51 -4.10 28.75 13.46
N GLY A 52 -3.62 28.24 12.30
CA GLY A 52 -3.08 26.90 12.20
C GLY A 52 -2.55 26.56 10.81
N ILE A 53 -2.01 25.35 10.67
CA ILE A 53 -1.39 24.87 9.42
C ILE A 53 -2.42 24.38 8.39
N GLY A 54 -3.73 24.39 8.70
CA GLY A 54 -4.80 24.02 7.77
C GLY A 54 -4.54 22.73 7.00
N ASP A 55 -4.72 22.76 5.69
CA ASP A 55 -4.50 21.62 4.80
C ASP A 55 -3.01 21.24 4.60
N TYR A 56 -2.07 22.14 4.92
CA TYR A 56 -0.64 21.80 4.97
C TYR A 56 -0.31 20.74 6.02
N ARG A 57 -1.20 20.52 7.00
CA ARG A 57 -1.05 19.45 8.00
C ARG A 57 -0.69 18.10 7.36
N ARG A 58 -1.28 17.77 6.20
CA ARG A 58 -0.99 16.51 5.51
C ARG A 58 0.46 16.44 5.02
N ALA A 59 0.95 17.51 4.41
CA ALA A 59 2.35 17.59 3.96
C ALA A 59 3.33 17.55 5.15
N VAL A 60 3.03 18.23 6.25
CA VAL A 60 3.85 18.25 7.47
C VAL A 60 3.89 16.86 8.12
N VAL A 61 2.73 16.20 8.28
CA VAL A 61 2.64 14.85 8.83
C VAL A 61 3.37 13.85 7.95
N GLN A 62 3.24 13.95 6.63
CA GLN A 62 3.94 13.10 5.67
C GLN A 62 5.46 13.28 5.77
N GLY A 63 5.93 14.53 5.81
CA GLY A 63 7.35 14.85 5.96
C GLY A 63 7.92 14.36 7.29
N GLY A 64 7.21 14.59 8.40
CA GLY A 64 7.59 14.09 9.72
C GLY A 64 7.65 12.57 9.77
N ALA A 65 6.65 11.89 9.20
CA ALA A 65 6.62 10.43 9.09
C ALA A 65 7.76 9.89 8.21
N ALA A 66 8.10 10.58 7.12
CA ALA A 66 9.21 10.19 6.25
C ALA A 66 10.56 10.33 6.96
N VAL A 67 10.80 11.42 7.72
CA VAL A 67 12.02 11.60 8.51
C VAL A 67 12.13 10.56 9.60
N LEU A 68 11.06 10.37 10.39
CA LEU A 68 11.03 9.34 11.43
C LEU A 68 11.21 7.95 10.84
N GLY A 69 10.51 7.66 9.74
CA GLY A 69 10.61 6.40 9.02
C GLY A 69 12.01 6.13 8.50
N LEU A 70 12.68 7.15 7.93
CA LEU A 70 14.06 7.03 7.48
C LEU A 70 15.00 6.71 8.66
N CYS A 71 14.85 7.36 9.81
CA CYS A 71 15.62 7.03 11.00
C CYS A 71 15.39 5.57 11.44
N VAL A 72 14.12 5.11 11.45
CA VAL A 72 13.77 3.73 11.77
C VAL A 72 14.38 2.77 10.74
N ALA A 73 14.31 3.07 9.45
CA ALA A 73 14.90 2.26 8.39
C ALA A 73 16.42 2.10 8.56
N LEU A 74 17.12 3.19 8.86
CA LEU A 74 18.57 3.18 9.11
C LEU A 74 18.92 2.35 10.36
N LEU A 75 18.15 2.46 11.43
CA LEU A 75 18.33 1.65 12.65
C LEU A 75 18.07 0.15 12.37
N LEU A 76 16.96 -0.17 11.70
CA LEU A 76 16.61 -1.56 11.35
C LEU A 76 17.64 -2.18 10.40
N SER A 77 18.22 -1.42 9.50
CA SER A 77 19.23 -1.93 8.58
C SER A 77 20.51 -2.39 9.29
N CYS A 78 20.79 -1.86 10.51
CA CYS A 78 21.91 -2.30 11.35
C CYS A 78 21.62 -3.62 12.08
N ILE A 79 20.36 -4.03 12.18
CA ILE A 79 19.94 -5.27 12.84
C ILE A 79 19.85 -6.37 11.78
N ASP A 80 20.41 -7.53 12.06
CA ASP A 80 20.25 -8.69 11.17
C ASP A 80 18.77 -9.12 11.12
N TYR A 81 18.20 -9.11 9.91
CA TYR A 81 16.80 -9.52 9.67
C TYR A 81 16.47 -10.92 10.20
N ARG A 82 17.46 -11.82 10.29
CA ARG A 82 17.30 -13.15 10.88
C ARG A 82 16.89 -13.08 12.35
N SER A 83 17.43 -12.09 13.08
CA SER A 83 17.05 -11.85 14.50
C SER A 83 15.61 -11.37 14.61
N LEU A 84 15.14 -10.53 13.68
CA LEU A 84 13.75 -10.09 13.64
C LEU A 84 12.78 -11.25 13.36
N VAL A 85 13.16 -12.15 12.48
CA VAL A 85 12.38 -13.37 12.21
C VAL A 85 12.32 -14.29 13.43
N LYS A 86 13.40 -14.43 14.21
CA LYS A 86 13.42 -15.28 15.42
C LYS A 86 12.45 -14.83 16.52
N VAL A 87 12.17 -13.53 16.61
CA VAL A 87 11.21 -12.98 17.59
C VAL A 87 9.77 -13.00 17.08
N TRP A 88 9.45 -13.87 16.11
CA TRP A 88 8.13 -13.96 15.50
C TRP A 88 6.95 -14.06 16.48
N PRO A 89 7.03 -14.75 17.65
CA PRO A 89 5.90 -14.81 18.54
C PRO A 89 5.53 -13.44 19.10
N VAL A 90 6.53 -12.56 19.33
CA VAL A 90 6.32 -11.22 19.86
C VAL A 90 5.63 -10.33 18.82
N HIS A 91 6.21 -10.23 17.60
CA HIS A 91 5.59 -9.35 16.60
C HIS A 91 4.24 -9.88 16.08
N VAL A 92 4.02 -11.21 16.07
CA VAL A 92 2.71 -11.80 15.79
C VAL A 92 1.70 -11.44 16.88
N ALA A 93 2.05 -11.63 18.15
CA ALA A 93 1.17 -11.29 19.27
C ALA A 93 0.78 -9.80 19.25
N VAL A 94 1.76 -8.91 19.02
CA VAL A 94 1.51 -7.46 18.93
C VAL A 94 0.62 -7.12 17.73
N THR A 95 0.94 -7.62 16.54
CA THR A 95 0.19 -7.25 15.33
C THR A 95 -1.23 -7.78 15.35
N TRP A 96 -1.42 -9.05 15.73
CA TRP A 96 -2.77 -9.63 15.82
C TRP A 96 -3.57 -9.08 17.01
N GLY A 97 -2.88 -8.75 18.12
CA GLY A 97 -3.50 -8.02 19.23
C GLY A 97 -4.04 -6.64 18.82
N LEU A 98 -3.49 -6.02 17.77
CA LEU A 98 -3.99 -4.78 17.21
C LEU A 98 -5.01 -5.00 16.07
N VAL A 99 -4.87 -6.06 15.27
CA VAL A 99 -5.76 -6.33 14.12
C VAL A 99 -7.11 -6.89 14.57
N LEU A 100 -7.15 -7.76 15.59
CA LEU A 100 -8.38 -8.44 15.98
C LEU A 100 -9.45 -7.55 16.65
N PRO A 101 -9.12 -6.58 17.54
CA PRO A 101 -10.14 -5.78 18.22
C PRO A 101 -11.13 -5.07 17.29
N PRO A 102 -10.74 -4.46 16.15
CA PRO A 102 -11.68 -3.83 15.22
C PRO A 102 -12.71 -4.76 14.60
N LEU A 103 -12.51 -6.09 14.61
CA LEU A 103 -13.52 -7.05 14.18
C LEU A 103 -14.78 -7.02 15.07
N PHE A 104 -14.57 -6.81 16.37
CA PHE A 104 -15.62 -6.88 17.40
C PHE A 104 -16.04 -5.52 17.88
N ILE A 105 -15.13 -4.52 17.80
CA ILE A 105 -15.29 -3.17 18.34
C ILE A 105 -15.31 -2.19 17.17
N ARG A 106 -16.48 -1.66 16.86
CA ARG A 106 -16.66 -0.74 15.72
C ARG A 106 -16.94 0.66 16.22
N ASN A 107 -16.09 1.61 15.86
CA ASN A 107 -16.21 3.05 16.14
C ASN A 107 -16.41 3.39 17.64
N VAL A 108 -15.78 2.63 18.54
CA VAL A 108 -15.86 2.86 20.00
C VAL A 108 -14.74 3.79 20.42
N ARG A 109 -15.10 4.89 21.09
CA ARG A 109 -14.16 5.89 21.60
C ARG A 109 -13.84 5.63 23.09
N ILE A 110 -12.55 5.52 23.38
CA ILE A 110 -12.00 5.35 24.73
C ILE A 110 -10.99 6.49 24.97
N GLY A 111 -11.44 7.58 25.59
CA GLY A 111 -10.63 8.78 25.75
C GLY A 111 -10.20 9.37 24.38
N PRO A 112 -8.88 9.55 24.11
CA PRO A 112 -8.39 10.07 22.84
C PRO A 112 -8.34 9.00 21.73
N LEU A 113 -8.55 7.70 22.07
CA LEU A 113 -8.45 6.56 21.17
C LEU A 113 -9.83 6.17 20.66
N THR A 114 -9.98 6.01 19.34
CA THR A 114 -11.14 5.36 18.71
C THR A 114 -10.69 4.06 18.05
N ILE A 115 -11.34 2.95 18.41
CA ILE A 115 -11.08 1.61 17.87
C ILE A 115 -12.14 1.32 16.80
N GLY A 116 -11.73 0.69 15.71
CA GLY A 116 -12.63 0.39 14.60
C GLY A 116 -13.17 1.68 13.94
N TYR A 117 -12.30 2.70 13.79
CA TYR A 117 -12.66 3.95 13.16
C TYR A 117 -12.91 3.74 11.66
N ASN A 118 -14.03 4.24 11.18
CA ASN A 118 -14.34 4.27 9.75
C ASN A 118 -13.79 5.56 9.13
N ALA A 119 -12.86 5.42 8.21
CA ALA A 119 -12.13 6.55 7.64
C ALA A 119 -12.83 7.24 6.44
N GLY A 120 -14.08 6.89 6.11
CA GLY A 120 -14.71 7.52 4.95
C GLY A 120 -16.07 6.97 4.54
N ASP A 121 -17.01 6.83 5.47
CA ASP A 121 -18.38 6.34 5.20
C ASP A 121 -18.44 5.02 4.39
N THR A 122 -17.41 4.21 4.53
CA THR A 122 -17.30 2.86 3.96
C THR A 122 -17.56 1.83 5.05
N ASP A 123 -17.78 0.56 4.68
CA ASP A 123 -17.88 -0.54 5.64
C ASP A 123 -16.52 -1.00 6.21
N ASN A 124 -15.47 -0.20 6.02
CA ASN A 124 -14.12 -0.50 6.49
C ASN A 124 -13.89 0.06 7.91
N TYR A 125 -13.81 -0.82 8.89
CA TYR A 125 -13.59 -0.51 10.32
C TYR A 125 -12.19 -0.90 10.81
N SER A 126 -11.21 -1.09 9.93
CA SER A 126 -9.87 -1.58 10.25
C SER A 126 -8.92 -0.55 10.89
N TRP A 127 -9.37 0.68 11.14
CA TRP A 127 -8.53 1.79 11.58
C TRP A 127 -8.62 2.07 13.08
N TYR A 128 -7.52 2.60 13.61
CA TYR A 128 -7.47 3.28 14.88
C TYR A 128 -7.30 4.78 14.65
N LYS A 129 -7.96 5.60 15.49
CA LYS A 129 -7.76 7.05 15.52
C LYS A 129 -7.31 7.46 16.91
N LEU A 130 -6.12 8.05 17.03
CA LEU A 130 -5.55 8.52 18.29
C LEU A 130 -5.18 10.00 18.16
N ALA A 131 -5.84 10.86 18.94
CA ALA A 131 -5.58 12.30 18.97
C ALA A 131 -5.49 12.95 17.56
N GLY A 132 -6.33 12.51 16.61
CA GLY A 132 -6.38 13.03 15.25
C GLY A 132 -5.42 12.35 14.26
N PHE A 133 -4.59 11.41 14.69
CA PHE A 133 -3.80 10.53 13.82
C PHE A 133 -4.56 9.22 13.56
N THR A 134 -4.55 8.76 12.32
CA THR A 134 -5.10 7.46 11.95
C THR A 134 -3.98 6.46 11.73
N PHE A 135 -4.18 5.24 12.22
CA PHE A 135 -3.26 4.13 12.09
C PHE A 135 -4.02 2.88 11.66
N GLN A 136 -3.50 2.17 10.68
CA GLN A 136 -4.06 0.90 10.20
C GLN A 136 -3.19 -0.27 10.64
N PRO A 137 -3.63 -1.12 11.58
CA PRO A 137 -2.83 -2.24 12.08
C PRO A 137 -2.45 -3.27 11.02
N THR A 138 -3.29 -3.43 9.99
CA THR A 138 -3.03 -4.36 8.89
C THR A 138 -1.77 -4.03 8.10
N GLU A 139 -1.35 -2.75 8.07
CA GLU A 139 -0.08 -2.33 7.48
C GLU A 139 1.12 -2.86 8.28
N LEU A 140 1.05 -2.83 9.62
CA LEU A 140 2.07 -3.43 10.48
C LEU A 140 2.03 -4.96 10.41
N ALA A 141 0.84 -5.54 10.41
CA ALA A 141 0.65 -6.99 10.31
C ALA A 141 1.17 -7.56 8.98
N LYS A 142 1.16 -6.77 7.91
CA LYS A 142 1.77 -7.12 6.61
C LYS A 142 3.26 -7.44 6.75
N ILE A 143 3.98 -6.64 7.54
CA ILE A 143 5.41 -6.86 7.79
C ILE A 143 5.60 -8.15 8.58
N SER A 144 4.81 -8.35 9.64
CA SER A 144 4.81 -9.58 10.44
C SER A 144 4.49 -10.81 9.59
N PHE A 145 3.50 -10.70 8.70
CA PHE A 145 3.14 -11.77 7.75
C PHE A 145 4.31 -12.10 6.83
N ILE A 146 4.97 -11.11 6.22
CA ILE A 146 6.13 -11.34 5.32
C ILE A 146 7.23 -12.09 6.07
N LEU A 147 7.56 -11.70 7.31
CA LEU A 147 8.61 -12.34 8.11
C LEU A 147 8.25 -13.79 8.47
N THR A 148 7.02 -14.04 8.94
CA THR A 148 6.56 -15.38 9.33
C THR A 148 6.36 -16.31 8.14
N PHE A 149 5.85 -15.75 7.03
CA PHE A 149 5.65 -16.51 5.81
C PHE A 149 6.99 -16.89 5.15
N ALA A 150 7.98 -15.97 5.17
CA ALA A 150 9.35 -16.25 4.73
C ALA A 150 9.99 -17.38 5.56
N MET A 151 9.82 -17.36 6.88
CA MET A 151 10.27 -18.45 7.76
C MET A 151 9.57 -19.77 7.43
N HIS A 152 8.25 -19.76 7.22
CA HIS A 152 7.49 -20.96 6.86
C HIS A 152 7.98 -21.53 5.51
N LEU A 153 8.13 -20.69 4.49
CA LEU A 153 8.67 -21.10 3.18
C LEU A 153 10.08 -21.68 3.29
N ASN A 154 10.95 -21.06 4.10
CA ASN A 154 12.30 -21.55 4.32
C ASN A 154 12.32 -22.95 4.96
N ASN A 155 11.40 -23.22 5.89
CA ASN A 155 11.29 -24.50 6.57
C ASN A 155 10.76 -25.63 5.65
N VAL A 156 9.89 -25.31 4.69
CA VAL A 156 9.26 -26.30 3.78
C VAL A 156 9.86 -26.30 2.38
N ARG A 157 10.95 -25.58 2.14
CA ARG A 157 11.55 -25.34 0.83
C ARG A 157 11.66 -26.59 -0.04
N SER A 158 12.23 -27.67 0.49
CA SER A 158 12.45 -28.92 -0.25
C SER A 158 11.15 -29.67 -0.58
N ARG A 159 10.06 -29.33 0.09
CA ARG A 159 8.75 -29.99 0.03
C ARG A 159 7.61 -29.05 -0.35
N ILE A 160 7.91 -27.85 -0.85
CA ILE A 160 6.91 -26.82 -1.17
C ILE A 160 5.84 -27.29 -2.14
N ASN A 161 6.17 -28.23 -3.02
CA ASN A 161 5.26 -28.81 -4.01
C ASN A 161 4.49 -30.04 -3.50
N GLU A 162 4.70 -30.47 -2.24
CA GLU A 162 3.90 -31.51 -1.62
C GLU A 162 2.52 -30.95 -1.22
N PRO A 163 1.40 -31.64 -1.54
CA PRO A 163 0.06 -31.12 -1.27
C PRO A 163 -0.20 -30.76 0.20
N LYS A 164 0.40 -31.51 1.14
CA LYS A 164 0.26 -31.24 2.60
C LYS A 164 0.94 -29.95 3.01
N GLU A 165 2.14 -29.68 2.52
CA GLU A 165 2.87 -28.45 2.84
C GLU A 165 2.25 -27.24 2.12
N LEU A 166 1.80 -27.45 0.87
CA LEU A 166 1.07 -26.41 0.16
C LEU A 166 -0.25 -26.03 0.88
N ALA A 167 -0.99 -27.02 1.41
CA ALA A 167 -2.21 -26.74 2.18
C ALA A 167 -1.92 -25.90 3.45
N LYS A 168 -0.81 -26.17 4.16
CA LYS A 168 -0.37 -25.37 5.32
C LYS A 168 0.02 -23.95 4.91
N LEU A 169 0.73 -23.80 3.79
CA LEU A 169 1.10 -22.48 3.25
C LEU A 169 -0.15 -21.69 2.85
N LEU A 170 -1.10 -22.33 2.18
CA LEU A 170 -2.37 -21.72 1.83
C LEU A 170 -3.18 -21.31 3.07
N LEU A 171 -3.21 -22.14 4.11
CA LEU A 171 -3.85 -21.77 5.37
C LEU A 171 -3.19 -20.55 6.01
N HIS A 172 -1.84 -20.50 6.03
CA HIS A 172 -1.09 -19.35 6.56
C HIS A 172 -1.35 -18.06 5.78
N LEU A 173 -1.55 -18.17 4.45
CA LEU A 173 -1.88 -17.05 3.57
C LEU A 173 -3.36 -16.62 3.68
N LEU A 174 -4.28 -17.58 3.65
CA LEU A 174 -5.72 -17.29 3.57
C LEU A 174 -6.31 -16.85 4.91
N ALA A 175 -5.74 -17.26 6.05
CA ALA A 175 -6.23 -16.86 7.36
C ALA A 175 -6.18 -15.33 7.57
N PRO A 176 -5.04 -14.62 7.37
CA PRO A 176 -5.02 -13.16 7.43
C PRO A 176 -5.91 -12.50 6.37
N ILE A 177 -5.94 -13.01 5.15
CA ILE A 177 -6.80 -12.50 4.07
C ILE A 177 -8.27 -12.53 4.50
N ALA A 178 -8.75 -13.65 5.04
CA ALA A 178 -10.14 -13.79 5.50
C ALA A 178 -10.47 -12.80 6.62
N ILE A 179 -9.59 -12.61 7.59
CA ILE A 179 -9.79 -11.68 8.70
C ILE A 179 -9.87 -10.23 8.18
N ILE A 180 -8.97 -9.84 7.29
CA ILE A 180 -8.92 -8.50 6.70
C ILE A 180 -10.17 -8.23 5.83
N HIS A 181 -10.61 -9.23 5.06
CA HIS A 181 -11.84 -9.18 4.27
C HIS A 181 -13.09 -8.95 5.15
N VAL A 182 -13.19 -9.67 6.27
CA VAL A 182 -14.31 -9.49 7.24
C VAL A 182 -14.30 -8.10 7.87
N GLN A 183 -13.14 -7.43 7.95
CA GLN A 183 -13.04 -6.03 8.38
C GLN A 183 -13.50 -5.02 7.30
N GLY A 184 -13.81 -5.47 6.09
CA GLY A 184 -14.20 -4.64 4.96
C GLY A 184 -13.02 -4.01 4.21
N ASP A 185 -11.80 -4.55 4.36
CA ASP A 185 -10.59 -4.03 3.71
C ASP A 185 -10.12 -4.96 2.58
N ASP A 186 -10.93 -5.04 1.53
CA ASP A 186 -10.66 -5.90 0.37
C ASP A 186 -9.38 -5.50 -0.37
N GLY A 187 -9.06 -4.20 -0.40
CA GLY A 187 -7.83 -3.71 -1.01
C GLY A 187 -6.58 -4.31 -0.37
N THR A 188 -6.50 -4.23 0.96
CA THR A 188 -5.39 -4.84 1.72
C THR A 188 -5.40 -6.37 1.60
N ALA A 189 -6.57 -7.02 1.60
CA ALA A 189 -6.68 -8.47 1.42
C ALA A 189 -6.08 -8.94 0.08
N ILE A 190 -6.35 -8.24 -1.02
CA ILE A 190 -5.76 -8.50 -2.34
C ILE A 190 -4.23 -8.34 -2.29
N ILE A 191 -3.71 -7.29 -1.64
CA ILE A 191 -2.27 -7.08 -1.49
C ILE A 191 -1.61 -8.27 -0.77
N TYR A 192 -2.21 -8.79 0.32
CA TYR A 192 -1.68 -9.99 1.00
C TYR A 192 -1.65 -11.21 0.07
N GLY A 193 -2.68 -11.39 -0.75
CA GLY A 193 -2.73 -12.46 -1.76
C GLY A 193 -1.55 -12.38 -2.72
N ILE A 194 -1.28 -11.19 -3.27
CA ILE A 194 -0.18 -10.98 -4.22
C ILE A 194 1.18 -11.16 -3.53
N ILE A 195 1.36 -10.67 -2.29
CA ILE A 195 2.56 -10.92 -1.48
C ILE A 195 2.83 -12.42 -1.37
N GLY A 196 1.83 -13.20 -0.92
CA GLY A 196 1.96 -14.65 -0.77
C GLY A 196 2.32 -15.35 -2.09
N CYS A 197 1.68 -14.97 -3.20
CA CYS A 197 1.98 -15.49 -4.52
C CYS A 197 3.43 -15.19 -4.94
N CYS A 198 3.91 -13.94 -4.77
CA CYS A 198 5.29 -13.56 -5.10
C CYS A 198 6.30 -14.35 -4.25
N MET A 199 6.01 -14.52 -2.95
CA MET A 199 6.89 -15.26 -2.04
C MET A 199 6.92 -16.76 -2.36
N MET A 200 5.76 -17.38 -2.62
CA MET A 200 5.68 -18.79 -3.03
C MET A 200 6.36 -19.04 -4.38
N PHE A 201 6.21 -18.11 -5.32
CA PHE A 201 6.92 -18.15 -6.60
C PHE A 201 8.44 -18.11 -6.40
N ALA A 202 8.93 -17.17 -5.59
CA ALA A 202 10.35 -17.06 -5.25
C ALA A 202 10.88 -18.31 -4.53
N ALA A 203 10.02 -19.02 -3.79
CA ALA A 203 10.36 -20.26 -3.11
C ALA A 203 10.34 -21.51 -4.02
N GLY A 204 9.98 -21.35 -5.31
CA GLY A 204 9.99 -22.43 -6.29
C GLY A 204 8.70 -23.25 -6.35
N LEU A 205 7.55 -22.62 -6.04
CA LEU A 205 6.25 -23.26 -6.26
C LEU A 205 6.06 -23.57 -7.76
N SER A 206 5.63 -24.79 -8.05
CA SER A 206 5.43 -25.24 -9.42
C SER A 206 4.37 -24.41 -10.15
N TRP A 207 4.63 -24.04 -11.39
CA TRP A 207 3.70 -23.33 -12.27
C TRP A 207 2.33 -24.01 -12.40
N LYS A 208 2.27 -25.33 -12.24
CA LYS A 208 1.00 -26.09 -12.27
C LYS A 208 0.03 -25.60 -11.20
N TYR A 209 0.50 -25.33 -9.98
CA TYR A 209 -0.32 -24.81 -8.89
C TYR A 209 -0.72 -23.36 -9.12
N ILE A 210 0.18 -22.52 -9.66
CA ILE A 210 -0.10 -21.11 -9.97
C ILE A 210 -1.18 -21.02 -11.05
N ILE A 211 -1.00 -21.74 -12.17
CA ILE A 211 -1.99 -21.78 -13.26
C ILE A 211 -3.31 -22.36 -12.77
N GLY A 212 -3.25 -23.43 -11.97
CA GLY A 212 -4.44 -24.04 -11.36
C GLY A 212 -5.20 -23.08 -10.45
N ALA A 213 -4.49 -22.29 -9.64
CA ALA A 213 -5.10 -21.28 -8.77
C ALA A 213 -5.74 -20.14 -9.57
N ILE A 214 -5.08 -19.65 -10.62
CA ILE A 214 -5.64 -18.63 -11.53
C ILE A 214 -6.88 -19.16 -12.24
N ALA A 215 -6.84 -20.39 -12.77
CA ALA A 215 -7.97 -21.02 -13.43
C ALA A 215 -9.14 -21.23 -12.47
N ALA A 216 -8.87 -21.69 -11.24
CA ALA A 216 -9.89 -21.88 -10.22
C ALA A 216 -10.53 -20.56 -9.78
N ALA A 217 -9.72 -19.50 -9.61
CA ALA A 217 -10.22 -18.16 -9.30
C ALA A 217 -11.11 -17.62 -10.43
N GLY A 218 -10.67 -17.74 -11.69
CA GLY A 218 -11.47 -17.37 -12.86
C GLY A 218 -12.78 -18.13 -12.96
N ALA A 219 -12.74 -19.46 -12.74
CA ALA A 219 -13.93 -20.28 -12.73
C ALA A 219 -14.89 -19.91 -11.57
N ALA A 220 -14.36 -19.63 -10.38
CA ALA A 220 -15.16 -19.17 -9.25
C ALA A 220 -15.85 -17.82 -9.53
N VAL A 221 -15.15 -16.87 -10.14
CA VAL A 221 -15.72 -15.58 -10.57
C VAL A 221 -16.81 -15.82 -11.62
N ALA A 222 -16.54 -16.61 -12.65
CA ALA A 222 -17.54 -16.94 -13.68
C ALA A 222 -18.78 -17.64 -13.12
N ALA A 223 -18.59 -18.59 -12.20
CA ALA A 223 -19.68 -19.26 -11.50
C ALA A 223 -20.48 -18.29 -10.62
N ALA A 224 -19.81 -17.40 -9.89
CA ALA A 224 -20.47 -16.37 -9.10
C ALA A 224 -21.36 -15.48 -9.98
N PHE A 225 -20.87 -15.05 -11.14
CA PHE A 225 -21.66 -14.31 -12.11
C PHE A 225 -22.86 -15.11 -12.61
N ALA A 226 -22.66 -16.40 -13.00
CA ALA A 226 -23.71 -17.21 -13.59
C ALA A 226 -24.83 -17.57 -12.61
N PHE A 227 -24.49 -17.87 -11.35
CA PHE A 227 -25.45 -18.44 -10.37
C PHE A 227 -25.94 -17.43 -9.32
N PHE A 228 -25.25 -16.36 -9.11
CA PHE A 228 -25.53 -15.40 -8.03
C PHE A 228 -25.71 -13.96 -8.50
N SER A 229 -25.82 -13.69 -9.81
CA SER A 229 -25.98 -12.34 -10.37
C SER A 229 -27.09 -11.54 -9.66
N ASP A 230 -28.23 -12.15 -9.37
CA ASP A 230 -29.36 -11.51 -8.71
C ASP A 230 -29.13 -11.15 -7.23
N LYS A 231 -28.21 -11.85 -6.56
CA LYS A 231 -27.86 -11.64 -5.14
C LYS A 231 -26.60 -10.83 -4.95
N ILE A 232 -25.58 -11.09 -5.79
CA ILE A 232 -24.29 -10.38 -5.78
C ILE A 232 -24.47 -8.97 -6.37
N GLY A 233 -25.37 -8.80 -7.33
CA GLY A 233 -25.62 -7.56 -8.05
C GLY A 233 -26.21 -6.39 -7.26
N LYS A 234 -26.39 -6.50 -5.93
CA LYS A 234 -27.00 -5.45 -5.11
C LYS A 234 -26.07 -4.80 -4.08
N GLY A 235 -24.79 -5.17 -4.05
CA GLY A 235 -23.82 -4.61 -3.12
C GLY A 235 -23.01 -3.45 -3.72
N TYR A 236 -22.62 -2.48 -2.88
CA TYR A 236 -21.78 -1.34 -3.28
C TYR A 236 -20.44 -1.77 -3.94
N GLN A 237 -19.83 -2.84 -3.46
CA GLN A 237 -18.61 -3.45 -4.02
C GLN A 237 -18.83 -3.93 -5.48
N TRP A 238 -20.00 -4.55 -5.74
CA TRP A 238 -20.38 -5.01 -7.07
C TRP A 238 -20.51 -3.84 -8.06
N TYR A 239 -21.14 -2.76 -7.65
CA TYR A 239 -21.29 -1.59 -8.51
C TYR A 239 -19.95 -0.94 -8.86
N ARG A 240 -18.94 -1.04 -7.98
CA ARG A 240 -17.58 -0.59 -8.30
C ARG A 240 -16.94 -1.44 -9.41
N ILE A 241 -17.18 -2.76 -9.43
CA ILE A 241 -16.71 -3.65 -10.50
C ILE A 241 -17.43 -3.32 -11.80
N LEU A 242 -18.75 -3.16 -11.75
CA LEU A 242 -19.54 -2.76 -12.92
C LEU A 242 -19.10 -1.40 -13.49
N ALA A 243 -18.72 -0.47 -12.65
CA ALA A 243 -18.23 0.85 -13.08
C ALA A 243 -17.00 0.79 -13.99
N VAL A 244 -16.25 -0.30 -13.95
CA VAL A 244 -15.11 -0.56 -14.84
C VAL A 244 -15.57 -1.29 -16.10
N ILE A 245 -16.45 -2.29 -15.97
CA ILE A 245 -16.87 -3.17 -17.08
C ILE A 245 -17.90 -2.47 -17.98
N ASP A 246 -18.88 -1.80 -17.39
CA ASP A 246 -19.99 -1.13 -18.09
C ASP A 246 -20.21 0.29 -17.52
N PRO A 247 -19.27 1.21 -17.78
CA PRO A 247 -19.28 2.55 -17.19
C PRO A 247 -20.49 3.40 -17.60
N GLU A 248 -21.11 3.10 -18.73
CA GLU A 248 -22.29 3.80 -19.24
C GLU A 248 -23.60 3.17 -18.76
N ASN A 249 -23.51 2.06 -17.99
CA ASN A 249 -24.66 1.29 -17.51
C ASN A 249 -25.61 0.85 -18.63
N THR A 250 -25.03 0.39 -19.73
CA THR A 250 -25.78 -0.07 -20.90
C THR A 250 -26.59 -1.33 -20.59
N THR A 251 -26.12 -2.14 -19.62
CA THR A 251 -26.82 -3.34 -19.12
C THR A 251 -28.01 -3.02 -18.19
N GLY A 252 -28.12 -1.79 -17.68
CA GLY A 252 -29.15 -1.40 -16.74
C GLY A 252 -29.01 -2.05 -15.35
N TRP A 253 -27.83 -2.57 -15.00
CA TRP A 253 -27.60 -3.24 -13.71
C TRP A 253 -27.34 -2.29 -12.54
N ALA A 254 -27.12 -1.02 -12.80
CA ALA A 254 -26.98 -0.01 -11.75
C ALA A 254 -28.33 0.23 -11.07
N PRO A 255 -28.33 0.52 -9.74
CA PRO A 255 -29.55 0.62 -8.94
C PRO A 255 -30.42 1.82 -9.35
N ASN A 256 -29.82 2.98 -9.58
CA ASN A 256 -30.43 4.19 -10.09
C ASN A 256 -29.32 5.14 -10.57
N GLU A 257 -29.72 6.13 -11.36
CA GLU A 257 -28.78 7.07 -12.00
C GLU A 257 -27.97 7.89 -11.01
N ALA A 258 -28.56 8.33 -9.91
CA ALA A 258 -27.88 9.13 -8.89
C ALA A 258 -26.79 8.33 -8.16
N THR A 259 -27.11 7.11 -7.73
CA THR A 259 -26.13 6.20 -7.09
C THR A 259 -25.01 5.85 -8.07
N TRP A 260 -25.36 5.57 -9.33
CA TRP A 260 -24.37 5.25 -10.36
C TRP A 260 -23.41 6.41 -10.61
N LYS A 261 -23.92 7.62 -10.79
CA LYS A 261 -23.08 8.82 -10.94
C LYS A 261 -22.12 9.01 -9.77
N ASN A 262 -22.56 8.75 -8.55
CA ASN A 262 -21.68 8.84 -7.37
C ASN A 262 -20.56 7.81 -7.40
N ILE A 263 -20.83 6.58 -7.83
CA ILE A 263 -19.84 5.50 -7.89
C ILE A 263 -18.76 5.78 -8.93
N ILE A 264 -19.14 6.22 -10.13
CA ILE A 264 -18.21 6.50 -11.21
C ILE A 264 -17.52 7.87 -11.08
N TYR A 265 -18.09 8.78 -10.30
CA TYR A 265 -17.69 10.19 -10.21
C TYR A 265 -16.21 10.36 -9.91
N GLN A 266 -15.70 9.66 -8.92
CA GLN A 266 -14.31 9.80 -8.48
C GLN A 266 -13.32 9.37 -9.57
N GLN A 267 -13.58 8.25 -10.24
CA GLN A 267 -12.73 7.75 -11.34
C GLN A 267 -12.79 8.66 -12.56
N GLN A 268 -13.99 9.10 -12.95
CA GLN A 268 -14.14 10.03 -14.08
C GLN A 268 -13.39 11.35 -13.84
N ARG A 269 -13.50 11.88 -12.60
CA ARG A 269 -12.77 13.11 -12.22
C ARG A 269 -11.27 12.90 -12.22
N GLY A 270 -10.81 11.71 -11.81
CA GLY A 270 -9.39 11.33 -11.85
C GLY A 270 -8.85 11.27 -13.27
N GLU A 271 -9.57 10.63 -14.19
CA GLU A 271 -9.24 10.52 -15.59
C GLU A 271 -9.17 11.89 -16.29
N ILE A 272 -10.18 12.73 -16.07
CA ILE A 272 -10.21 14.10 -16.62
C ILE A 272 -9.02 14.93 -16.05
N ALA A 273 -8.70 14.76 -14.75
CA ALA A 273 -7.58 15.47 -14.15
C ALA A 273 -6.24 15.09 -14.78
N ILE A 274 -6.01 13.79 -15.04
CA ILE A 274 -4.80 13.31 -15.74
C ILE A 274 -4.77 13.92 -17.16
N GLY A 275 -5.87 13.81 -17.90
CA GLY A 275 -5.95 14.31 -19.27
C GLY A 275 -5.78 15.83 -19.37
N SER A 276 -6.31 16.58 -18.41
CA SER A 276 -6.22 18.05 -18.39
C SER A 276 -4.81 18.59 -18.13
N GLY A 277 -3.90 17.78 -17.58
CA GLY A 277 -2.50 18.16 -17.39
C GLY A 277 -1.65 18.09 -18.65
N GLY A 278 -2.08 17.38 -19.70
CA GLY A 278 -1.30 17.22 -20.93
C GLY A 278 0.09 16.64 -20.67
N ILE A 279 1.11 17.12 -21.40
CA ILE A 279 2.47 16.59 -21.33
C ILE A 279 3.20 17.06 -20.07
N PHE A 280 3.15 18.35 -19.73
CA PHE A 280 3.96 18.97 -18.67
C PHE A 280 3.17 19.41 -17.44
N GLY A 281 1.84 19.24 -17.44
CA GLY A 281 0.96 19.61 -16.33
C GLY A 281 0.59 21.10 -16.32
N ASN A 282 -0.37 21.41 -15.43
CA ASN A 282 -0.82 22.78 -15.20
C ASN A 282 0.12 23.59 -14.27
N GLY A 283 1.16 22.94 -13.74
CA GLY A 283 2.15 23.51 -12.83
C GLY A 283 1.78 23.32 -11.35
N LEU A 284 2.79 22.98 -10.55
CA LEU A 284 2.69 23.00 -9.10
C LEU A 284 2.42 24.46 -8.63
N PHE A 285 1.53 24.63 -7.67
CA PHE A 285 1.18 25.94 -7.08
C PHE A 285 0.59 26.97 -8.07
N SER A 286 0.14 26.54 -9.27
CA SER A 286 -0.40 27.44 -10.31
C SER A 286 -1.81 27.97 -10.03
N GLY A 287 -2.54 27.35 -9.11
CA GLY A 287 -3.97 27.61 -8.87
C GLY A 287 -4.92 27.07 -9.94
N ARG A 288 -4.41 26.46 -11.01
CA ARG A 288 -5.19 25.91 -12.13
C ARG A 288 -5.31 24.39 -12.00
N TYR A 289 -6.30 23.93 -11.22
CA TYR A 289 -6.42 22.52 -10.92
C TYR A 289 -7.81 21.97 -11.22
N TYR A 290 -7.85 20.73 -11.69
CA TYR A 290 -9.09 19.98 -11.78
C TYR A 290 -9.40 19.29 -10.45
N SER A 291 -10.63 19.45 -9.95
CA SER A 291 -10.98 18.90 -8.64
C SER A 291 -11.26 17.40 -8.72
N VAL A 292 -10.50 16.61 -7.96
CA VAL A 292 -10.69 15.18 -7.78
C VAL A 292 -10.96 14.92 -6.29
N PRO A 293 -12.06 14.25 -5.92
CA PRO A 293 -12.30 13.84 -4.54
C PRO A 293 -11.17 12.93 -4.04
N ASN A 294 -10.75 13.12 -2.79
CA ASN A 294 -9.69 12.32 -2.16
C ASN A 294 -8.37 12.21 -2.95
N ALA A 295 -8.07 13.21 -3.81
CA ALA A 295 -6.83 13.22 -4.60
C ALA A 295 -5.56 13.08 -3.76
N HIS A 296 -5.60 13.46 -2.49
CA HIS A 296 -4.47 13.32 -1.57
C HIS A 296 -4.23 11.89 -1.08
N ASN A 297 -5.19 10.98 -1.22
CA ASN A 297 -5.10 9.57 -0.81
C ASN A 297 -4.87 8.66 -2.03
N ASP A 298 -5.90 7.93 -2.42
CA ASP A 298 -5.88 6.87 -3.44
C ASP A 298 -5.87 7.39 -4.88
N PHE A 299 -6.25 8.65 -5.13
CA PHE A 299 -6.18 9.30 -6.44
C PHE A 299 -4.99 10.27 -6.58
N PHE A 300 -3.90 10.02 -5.85
CA PHE A 300 -2.73 10.89 -5.89
C PHE A 300 -2.03 10.91 -7.25
N LEU A 301 -2.05 9.81 -7.99
CA LEU A 301 -1.53 9.79 -9.36
C LEU A 301 -2.29 10.74 -10.28
N SER A 302 -3.62 10.84 -10.12
CA SER A 302 -4.44 11.82 -10.87
C SER A 302 -4.06 13.26 -10.52
N TRP A 303 -3.70 13.53 -9.26
CA TRP A 303 -3.16 14.82 -8.87
C TRP A 303 -1.81 15.11 -9.56
N ILE A 304 -0.87 14.15 -9.55
CA ILE A 304 0.41 14.29 -10.27
C ILE A 304 0.18 14.53 -11.77
N GLY A 305 -0.72 13.76 -12.39
CA GLY A 305 -1.08 13.93 -13.79
C GLY A 305 -1.62 15.34 -14.10
N ASN A 306 -2.41 15.91 -13.19
CA ASN A 306 -2.93 17.26 -13.36
C ASN A 306 -1.84 18.34 -13.22
N VAL A 307 -0.96 18.25 -12.20
CA VAL A 307 0.01 19.32 -11.91
C VAL A 307 1.34 19.18 -12.63
N ALA A 308 1.79 17.97 -12.92
CA ALA A 308 3.07 17.66 -13.55
C ALA A 308 2.94 16.94 -14.90
N GLY A 309 1.72 16.65 -15.33
CA GLY A 309 1.40 16.05 -16.61
C GLY A 309 1.89 14.62 -16.78
N PHE A 310 1.92 14.17 -18.02
CA PHE A 310 2.40 12.85 -18.40
C PHE A 310 3.86 12.61 -17.96
N VAL A 311 4.72 13.61 -18.12
CA VAL A 311 6.14 13.53 -17.71
C VAL A 311 6.25 13.31 -16.21
N GLY A 312 5.47 14.02 -15.39
CA GLY A 312 5.45 13.83 -13.94
C GLY A 312 5.00 12.43 -13.54
N CYS A 313 3.96 11.90 -14.17
CA CYS A 313 3.53 10.52 -13.97
C CYS A 313 4.63 9.51 -14.33
N CYS A 314 5.30 9.68 -15.47
CA CYS A 314 6.39 8.80 -15.89
C CYS A 314 7.57 8.84 -14.90
N VAL A 315 7.95 10.00 -14.37
CA VAL A 315 9.01 10.13 -13.36
C VAL A 315 8.60 9.40 -12.08
N VAL A 316 7.40 9.63 -11.56
CA VAL A 316 6.91 8.97 -10.34
C VAL A 316 6.88 7.45 -10.52
N LEU A 317 6.28 6.97 -11.60
CA LEU A 317 6.17 5.54 -11.87
C LEU A 317 7.54 4.90 -12.16
N GLY A 318 8.44 5.61 -12.84
CA GLY A 318 9.81 5.16 -13.10
C GLY A 318 10.62 4.97 -11.81
N VAL A 319 10.50 5.92 -10.87
CA VAL A 319 11.15 5.81 -9.54
C VAL A 319 10.57 4.66 -8.72
N LEU A 320 9.25 4.51 -8.70
CA LEU A 320 8.58 3.41 -8.01
C LEU A 320 8.95 2.05 -8.61
N LEU A 321 9.01 1.94 -9.93
CA LEU A 321 9.46 0.74 -10.62
C LEU A 321 10.92 0.41 -10.31
N ALA A 322 11.79 1.44 -10.25
CA ALA A 322 13.19 1.25 -9.85
C ALA A 322 13.30 0.72 -8.42
N LEU A 323 12.46 1.19 -7.49
CA LEU A 323 12.39 0.66 -6.11
C LEU A 323 11.98 -0.82 -6.09
N VAL A 324 10.95 -1.19 -6.86
CA VAL A 324 10.50 -2.59 -6.98
C VAL A 324 11.61 -3.48 -7.53
N ILE A 325 12.23 -3.06 -8.65
CA ILE A 325 13.33 -3.81 -9.29
C ILE A 325 14.51 -3.98 -8.33
N LYS A 326 14.91 -2.91 -7.63
CA LYS A 326 16.01 -2.95 -6.65
C LYS A 326 15.67 -3.88 -5.47
N THR A 327 14.43 -3.89 -5.00
CA THR A 327 13.98 -4.78 -3.93
C THR A 327 14.11 -6.25 -4.37
N PHE A 328 13.58 -6.61 -5.52
CA PHE A 328 13.73 -7.96 -6.06
C PHE A 328 15.19 -8.32 -6.37
N ALA A 329 15.97 -7.39 -6.92
CA ALA A 329 17.39 -7.62 -7.20
C ALA A 329 18.20 -7.84 -5.91
N THR A 330 17.87 -7.18 -4.81
CA THR A 330 18.48 -7.43 -3.49
C THR A 330 18.15 -8.84 -3.03
N GLY A 331 16.90 -9.28 -3.14
CA GLY A 331 16.49 -10.65 -2.81
C GLY A 331 17.16 -11.70 -3.69
N ALA A 332 17.22 -11.46 -5.01
CA ALA A 332 17.85 -12.40 -5.96
C ALA A 332 19.37 -12.57 -5.74
N ARG A 333 20.01 -11.54 -5.18
CA ARG A 333 21.44 -11.58 -4.83
C ARG A 333 21.71 -12.07 -3.41
N SER A 334 20.66 -12.31 -2.63
CA SER A 334 20.81 -12.81 -1.27
C SER A 334 21.31 -14.25 -1.29
N GLU A 335 22.40 -14.52 -0.55
CA GLU A 335 22.92 -15.87 -0.36
C GLU A 335 22.00 -16.71 0.54
N ASP A 336 21.21 -16.05 1.41
CA ASP A 336 20.24 -16.66 2.27
C ASP A 336 18.83 -16.54 1.67
N LEU A 337 18.16 -17.66 1.52
CA LEU A 337 16.82 -17.73 0.97
C LEU A 337 15.78 -17.00 1.83
N LEU A 338 16.00 -16.96 3.15
CA LEU A 338 15.11 -16.18 4.03
C LEU A 338 15.09 -14.71 3.63
N GLY A 339 16.27 -14.12 3.38
CA GLY A 339 16.39 -12.76 2.86
C GLY A 339 15.76 -12.60 1.47
N SER A 340 15.95 -13.60 0.58
CA SER A 340 15.32 -13.62 -0.74
C SER A 340 13.79 -13.58 -0.62
N TYR A 341 13.18 -14.39 0.24
CA TYR A 341 11.73 -14.43 0.44
C TYR A 341 11.19 -13.15 1.07
N ILE A 342 11.91 -12.54 2.03
CA ILE A 342 11.52 -11.25 2.61
C ILE A 342 11.50 -10.17 1.52
N CYS A 343 12.54 -10.08 0.70
CA CYS A 343 12.59 -9.13 -0.41
C CYS A 343 11.50 -9.42 -1.47
N ALA A 344 11.19 -10.70 -1.74
CA ALA A 344 10.09 -11.07 -2.63
C ALA A 344 8.73 -10.62 -2.10
N GLY A 345 8.50 -10.74 -0.78
CA GLY A 345 7.30 -10.26 -0.12
C GLY A 345 7.16 -8.74 -0.17
N ILE A 346 8.23 -8.01 0.17
CA ILE A 346 8.23 -6.53 0.15
C ILE A 346 8.11 -6.01 -1.29
N GLY A 347 8.87 -6.59 -2.23
CA GLY A 347 8.78 -6.24 -3.65
C GLY A 347 7.39 -6.53 -4.23
N GLY A 348 6.79 -7.66 -3.85
CA GLY A 348 5.42 -8.03 -4.20
C GLY A 348 4.39 -7.04 -3.64
N ALA A 349 4.54 -6.60 -2.39
CA ALA A 349 3.68 -5.58 -1.79
C ALA A 349 3.76 -4.25 -2.53
N LEU A 350 4.97 -3.76 -2.82
CA LEU A 350 5.18 -2.52 -3.57
C LEU A 350 4.58 -2.61 -4.98
N MET A 351 4.90 -3.69 -5.70
CA MET A 351 4.39 -3.92 -7.06
C MET A 351 2.87 -3.96 -7.08
N ALA A 352 2.24 -4.69 -6.16
CA ALA A 352 0.80 -4.80 -6.06
C ALA A 352 0.13 -3.46 -5.76
N GLN A 353 0.63 -2.70 -4.78
CA GLN A 353 0.09 -1.39 -4.44
C GLN A 353 0.19 -0.41 -5.62
N ILE A 354 1.33 -0.38 -6.33
CA ILE A 354 1.51 0.46 -7.51
C ILE A 354 0.55 0.05 -8.61
N ALA A 355 0.50 -1.24 -8.98
CA ALA A 355 -0.33 -1.73 -10.06
C ALA A 355 -1.83 -1.48 -9.81
N VAL A 356 -2.29 -1.76 -8.59
CA VAL A 356 -3.69 -1.53 -8.19
C VAL A 356 -4.02 -0.04 -8.18
N ASN A 357 -3.17 0.80 -7.58
CA ASN A 357 -3.42 2.25 -7.55
C ASN A 357 -3.44 2.86 -8.95
N VAL A 358 -2.46 2.53 -9.78
CA VAL A 358 -2.43 2.99 -11.19
C VAL A 358 -3.67 2.51 -11.94
N GLY A 359 -4.04 1.23 -11.79
CA GLY A 359 -5.22 0.66 -12.42
C GLY A 359 -6.52 1.36 -12.02
N MET A 360 -6.66 1.73 -10.73
CA MET A 360 -7.81 2.52 -10.24
C MET A 360 -7.84 3.93 -10.86
N ASN A 361 -6.70 4.61 -10.89
CA ASN A 361 -6.59 5.96 -11.43
C ASN A 361 -6.82 6.03 -12.96
N LEU A 362 -6.46 4.96 -13.68
CA LEU A 362 -6.68 4.81 -15.12
C LEU A 362 -8.00 4.11 -15.47
N ARG A 363 -8.86 3.86 -14.48
CA ARG A 363 -10.17 3.21 -14.64
C ARG A 363 -10.10 1.80 -15.25
N VAL A 364 -8.97 1.11 -15.08
CA VAL A 364 -8.79 -0.30 -15.48
C VAL A 364 -9.20 -1.26 -14.34
N LEU A 365 -9.11 -0.79 -13.09
CA LEU A 365 -9.52 -1.52 -11.90
C LEU A 365 -10.56 -0.74 -11.09
N PRO A 366 -11.42 -1.45 -10.33
CA PRO A 366 -12.38 -0.80 -9.44
C PRO A 366 -11.67 -0.04 -8.31
N VAL A 367 -12.36 0.96 -7.76
CA VAL A 367 -11.85 1.72 -6.60
C VAL A 367 -11.92 0.85 -5.35
N ILE A 368 -10.78 0.44 -4.82
CA ILE A 368 -10.66 -0.39 -3.61
C ILE A 368 -9.82 0.27 -2.51
N GLY A 369 -9.50 1.56 -2.66
CA GLY A 369 -8.86 2.37 -1.62
C GLY A 369 -7.39 2.06 -1.35
N VAL A 370 -6.64 1.56 -2.33
CA VAL A 370 -5.21 1.27 -2.20
C VAL A 370 -4.38 2.51 -2.50
N THR A 371 -3.50 2.87 -1.57
CA THR A 371 -2.64 4.06 -1.67
C THR A 371 -1.42 3.83 -2.56
N LEU A 372 -0.91 4.90 -3.19
CA LEU A 372 0.36 4.86 -3.94
C LEU A 372 1.54 4.95 -2.96
N PRO A 373 2.45 3.96 -2.93
CA PRO A 373 3.58 3.94 -2.00
C PRO A 373 4.39 5.24 -2.02
N PHE A 374 4.77 5.77 -0.87
CA PHE A 374 5.43 7.05 -0.61
C PHE A 374 4.60 8.30 -0.90
N TYR A 375 3.77 8.30 -1.93
CA TYR A 375 3.13 9.51 -2.47
C TYR A 375 1.80 9.85 -1.83
N SER A 376 0.93 8.87 -1.62
CA SER A 376 -0.37 9.12 -0.97
C SER A 376 -0.22 9.61 0.46
N ALA A 377 -1.10 10.52 0.87
CA ALA A 377 -1.09 11.04 2.23
C ALA A 377 -1.45 9.93 3.24
N GLY A 378 -0.52 9.64 4.14
CA GLY A 378 -0.70 8.60 5.15
C GLY A 378 0.55 8.43 6.01
N GLY A 379 0.66 9.19 7.11
CA GLY A 379 1.85 9.14 7.96
C GLY A 379 2.17 7.75 8.49
N SER A 380 1.17 6.96 8.89
CA SER A 380 1.37 5.58 9.33
C SER A 380 1.81 4.65 8.19
N SER A 381 1.22 4.77 7.00
CA SER A 381 1.61 3.99 5.82
C SER A 381 3.06 4.26 5.43
N VAL A 382 3.49 5.52 5.43
CA VAL A 382 4.87 5.90 5.11
C VAL A 382 5.84 5.33 6.14
N LEU A 383 5.49 5.38 7.44
CA LEU A 383 6.32 4.79 8.49
C LEU A 383 6.48 3.28 8.29
N MET A 384 5.38 2.55 8.02
CA MET A 384 5.42 1.10 7.76
C MET A 384 6.22 0.78 6.50
N LEU A 385 6.11 1.61 5.47
CA LEU A 385 6.89 1.47 4.25
C LEU A 385 8.39 1.62 4.51
N TYR A 386 8.81 2.58 5.34
CA TYR A 386 10.21 2.72 5.73
C TYR A 386 10.71 1.57 6.62
N ILE A 387 9.86 0.92 7.40
CA ILE A 387 10.22 -0.34 8.08
C ILE A 387 10.55 -1.42 7.03
N CYS A 388 9.74 -1.55 5.98
CA CYS A 388 10.05 -2.44 4.85
C CYS A 388 11.37 -2.07 4.16
N VAL A 389 11.63 -0.78 3.94
CA VAL A 389 12.92 -0.28 3.41
C VAL A 389 14.08 -0.71 4.31
N GLY A 390 13.94 -0.56 5.62
CA GLY A 390 14.94 -1.00 6.61
C GLY A 390 15.22 -2.50 6.55
N LEU A 391 14.19 -3.33 6.35
CA LEU A 391 14.35 -4.78 6.17
C LEU A 391 15.10 -5.11 4.87
N VAL A 392 14.77 -4.46 3.74
CA VAL A 392 15.51 -4.66 2.48
C VAL A 392 16.97 -4.25 2.63
N LEU A 393 17.24 -3.12 3.28
CA LEU A 393 18.60 -2.69 3.57
C LEU A 393 19.33 -3.64 4.53
N SER A 394 18.63 -4.21 5.53
CA SER A 394 19.18 -5.23 6.40
C SER A 394 19.60 -6.48 5.59
N VAL A 395 18.75 -6.97 4.70
CA VAL A 395 19.09 -8.07 3.81
C VAL A 395 20.30 -7.72 2.95
N TYR A 396 20.35 -6.52 2.38
CA TYR A 396 21.48 -6.06 1.56
C TYR A 396 22.78 -6.00 2.35
N MET A 397 22.77 -5.46 3.57
CA MET A 397 23.95 -5.26 4.41
C MET A 397 24.50 -6.55 5.04
N HIS A 398 23.61 -7.49 5.40
CA HIS A 398 23.99 -8.77 6.04
C HIS A 398 24.11 -9.94 5.05
N ASN A 399 24.08 -9.63 3.75
CA ASN A 399 24.22 -10.62 2.68
C ASN A 399 25.69 -11.03 2.42
N THR A 400 26.66 -10.25 2.91
CA THR A 400 28.07 -10.59 2.72
C THR A 400 28.47 -11.68 3.70
N LYS A 401 28.97 -12.84 3.18
CA LYS A 401 29.83 -13.72 3.97
C LYS A 401 30.92 -12.84 4.57
N SER A 402 31.07 -12.91 5.88
CA SER A 402 32.30 -12.44 6.50
C SER A 402 33.44 -13.16 5.83
N LEU A 403 34.21 -12.43 5.01
CA LEU A 403 35.45 -12.97 4.42
C LEU A 403 36.49 -13.27 5.52
N PHE A 404 36.13 -13.05 6.79
CA PHE A 404 36.93 -13.24 7.99
C PHE A 404 36.03 -13.77 9.13
N GLY A 405 35.48 -14.97 8.95
CA GLY A 405 34.82 -15.74 9.98
C GLY A 405 35.43 -17.11 10.09
#